data_80a85f7e9485ef31f1a2f718b0261c5c
#
_entry.id   80a85f7e9485ef31f1a2f718b0261c5c
#
_cell.length_a   1.000
_cell.length_b   1.000
_cell.length_c   1.000
_cell.angle_alpha   90.00
_cell.angle_beta   90.00
_cell.angle_gamma   90.00
#
_symmetry.space_group_name_H-M   'P 1'
#
loop_
_entity.id
_entity.type
_entity.pdbx_description
1 polymer ?
#
loop_
_entity_poly.entity_id
_entity_poly.type
_entity_poly.pdbx_seq_one_letter_code
_entity_poly.pdbx_strand_id
1 'polypeptide(L)'
;MPALTAPEGGTPPIVDSIESFRDVIQKLQSGVGPIAIDAERASGFRYSARAYLIQIFRRGGGLHLIDPIALHGSQEIGLLNTIVRKEEVVIHASTQDLPCLRDFGIQPTLLFDTELGARIAGLERVGLAPLCELLLDISLAKEHSAVDWSIRPLHNDWLDYAALDVFVLLDLRDRVEALLLESKKLEFAKQDFAAILKASPPLPKKDPWRRTSGMHLIKGRFELAIIRQLWQIRDTVAREVDIAAGRLFSDSIIVDIARLKPQTKSDFLSLPSVRFRLKNERLKERIDFWWASIQKCYEIPQSEWPEMRARGDGLPPPRIWKERFPLAHAHLTHAKAGLLELSTQYSIPVENLITPEVARTVIFDEGRENSHAMSTDLLERVTEKLISLGARPWQIELCAPLLAHALTCDEPLPPLISEAQGSEQGPESE
;
A
#
# COMPACT_ATOMS: atom_id res chain seq x y z
N MET A 1 -24.74 18.50 -6.33
CA MET A 1 -25.05 18.03 -7.70
C MET A 1 -25.39 16.55 -7.68
N PRO A 2 -26.21 16.02 -8.63
CA PRO A 2 -26.37 14.57 -8.74
C PRO A 2 -25.01 13.94 -9.02
N ALA A 3 -24.77 12.78 -8.41
CA ALA A 3 -23.52 12.07 -8.63
C ALA A 3 -23.46 11.52 -10.07
N LEU A 4 -22.29 11.62 -10.70
CA LEU A 4 -22.04 10.99 -12.00
C LEU A 4 -21.97 9.48 -11.81
N THR A 5 -22.82 8.74 -12.54
CA THR A 5 -22.94 7.28 -12.42
C THR A 5 -22.39 6.51 -13.61
N ALA A 6 -22.14 7.18 -14.74
CA ALA A 6 -21.50 6.61 -15.93
C ALA A 6 -20.78 7.73 -16.71
N PRO A 7 -19.76 7.39 -17.52
CA PRO A 7 -19.08 8.36 -18.38
C PRO A 7 -20.02 9.00 -19.42
N GLU A 8 -19.70 10.21 -19.84
CA GLU A 8 -20.36 10.83 -21.00
C GLU A 8 -20.15 9.95 -22.23
N GLY A 9 -21.22 9.59 -22.91
CA GLY A 9 -21.21 8.64 -24.04
C GLY A 9 -21.45 7.17 -23.65
N GLY A 10 -21.60 6.89 -22.35
CA GLY A 10 -21.88 5.55 -21.81
C GLY A 10 -20.63 4.70 -21.62
N THR A 11 -20.82 3.56 -20.96
CA THR A 11 -19.75 2.59 -20.66
C THR A 11 -19.50 1.69 -21.88
N PRO A 12 -18.25 1.58 -22.37
CA PRO A 12 -17.94 0.73 -23.51
C PRO A 12 -18.04 -0.76 -23.17
N PRO A 13 -18.23 -1.64 -24.16
CA PRO A 13 -18.20 -3.08 -23.94
C PRO A 13 -16.80 -3.54 -23.50
N ILE A 14 -16.78 -4.70 -22.81
CA ILE A 14 -15.51 -5.33 -22.40
C ILE A 14 -14.76 -5.84 -23.65
N VAL A 15 -13.46 -5.59 -23.65
CA VAL A 15 -12.51 -6.06 -24.66
C VAL A 15 -11.92 -7.39 -24.18
N ASP A 16 -12.44 -8.50 -24.69
CA ASP A 16 -12.11 -9.88 -24.29
C ASP A 16 -11.63 -10.78 -25.44
N SER A 17 -11.48 -10.22 -26.64
CA SER A 17 -10.98 -10.90 -27.84
C SER A 17 -9.76 -10.20 -28.43
N ILE A 18 -8.92 -10.95 -29.13
CA ILE A 18 -7.72 -10.42 -29.80
C ILE A 18 -8.10 -9.40 -30.87
N GLU A 19 -9.21 -9.63 -31.59
CA GLU A 19 -9.68 -8.72 -32.63
C GLU A 19 -10.07 -7.36 -32.04
N SER A 20 -10.96 -7.36 -31.05
CA SER A 20 -11.37 -6.13 -30.36
C SER A 20 -10.19 -5.42 -29.68
N PHE A 21 -9.20 -6.19 -29.16
CA PHE A 21 -8.01 -5.62 -28.54
C PHE A 21 -7.09 -4.92 -29.57
N ARG A 22 -6.95 -5.46 -30.78
CA ARG A 22 -6.23 -4.77 -31.88
C ARG A 22 -6.88 -3.45 -32.27
N ASP A 23 -8.20 -3.41 -32.33
CA ASP A 23 -8.94 -2.17 -32.60
C ASP A 23 -8.70 -1.12 -31.51
N VAL A 24 -8.68 -1.53 -30.24
CA VAL A 24 -8.34 -0.65 -29.12
C VAL A 24 -6.92 -0.10 -29.25
N ILE A 25 -5.94 -0.96 -29.55
CA ILE A 25 -4.54 -0.54 -29.74
C ILE A 25 -4.43 0.51 -30.86
N GLN A 26 -5.12 0.30 -31.98
CA GLN A 26 -5.13 1.26 -33.08
C GLN A 26 -5.75 2.60 -32.68
N LYS A 27 -6.87 2.58 -31.95
CA LYS A 27 -7.51 3.80 -31.40
C LYS A 27 -6.59 4.53 -30.44
N LEU A 28 -5.98 3.83 -29.50
CA LEU A 28 -5.04 4.41 -28.55
C LEU A 28 -3.81 5.02 -29.27
N GLN A 29 -3.34 4.38 -30.33
CA GLN A 29 -2.23 4.91 -31.14
C GLN A 29 -2.57 6.21 -31.85
N SER A 30 -3.82 6.39 -32.26
CA SER A 30 -4.31 7.64 -32.89
C SER A 30 -4.68 8.74 -31.89
N GLY A 31 -4.78 8.42 -30.61
CA GLY A 31 -5.03 9.38 -29.53
C GLY A 31 -3.88 10.35 -29.30
N VAL A 32 -4.13 11.40 -28.52
CA VAL A 32 -3.17 12.47 -28.24
C VAL A 32 -3.00 12.68 -26.72
N GLY A 33 -1.80 13.07 -26.31
CA GLY A 33 -1.48 13.38 -24.92
C GLY A 33 -1.38 12.15 -24.03
N PRO A 34 -1.50 12.35 -22.70
CA PRO A 34 -1.35 11.29 -21.71
C PRO A 34 -2.37 10.16 -21.83
N ILE A 35 -2.06 9.02 -21.20
CA ILE A 35 -2.93 7.84 -21.12
C ILE A 35 -3.32 7.65 -19.66
N ALA A 36 -4.61 7.74 -19.33
CA ALA A 36 -5.12 7.36 -18.02
C ALA A 36 -5.28 5.84 -17.96
N ILE A 37 -4.84 5.23 -16.86
CA ILE A 37 -4.96 3.78 -16.60
C ILE A 37 -5.39 3.58 -15.16
N ASP A 38 -6.28 2.61 -14.96
CA ASP A 38 -6.65 2.08 -13.66
C ASP A 38 -6.81 0.56 -13.74
N ALA A 39 -6.84 -0.16 -12.60
CA ALA A 39 -6.95 -1.60 -12.59
C ALA A 39 -7.71 -2.14 -11.38
N GLU A 40 -8.68 -3.02 -11.64
CA GLU A 40 -9.45 -3.68 -10.61
C GLU A 40 -8.88 -5.05 -10.23
N ARG A 41 -8.76 -5.27 -8.95
CA ARG A 41 -8.20 -6.49 -8.35
C ARG A 41 -9.24 -7.19 -7.49
N ALA A 42 -9.16 -8.51 -7.37
CA ALA A 42 -10.03 -9.29 -6.49
C ALA A 42 -9.41 -9.48 -5.09
N SER A 43 -8.87 -8.40 -4.50
CA SER A 43 -8.27 -8.42 -3.17
C SER A 43 -9.26 -8.89 -2.11
N GLY A 44 -8.85 -9.84 -1.26
CA GLY A 44 -9.76 -10.46 -0.28
C GLY A 44 -10.61 -11.62 -0.82
N PHE A 45 -10.60 -11.89 -2.12
CA PHE A 45 -11.24 -13.05 -2.76
C PHE A 45 -10.22 -14.01 -3.35
N ARG A 46 -9.21 -13.50 -4.02
CA ARG A 46 -8.12 -14.25 -4.64
C ARG A 46 -6.82 -14.08 -3.88
N TYR A 47 -5.92 -15.06 -4.02
CA TYR A 47 -4.58 -14.98 -3.46
C TYR A 47 -3.68 -14.08 -4.30
N SER A 48 -3.75 -14.22 -5.62
CA SER A 48 -3.02 -13.38 -6.56
C SER A 48 -3.49 -11.93 -6.52
N ALA A 49 -2.56 -11.01 -6.70
CA ALA A 49 -2.85 -9.58 -6.79
C ALA A 49 -2.99 -9.10 -8.25
N ARG A 50 -3.23 -10.02 -9.20
CA ARG A 50 -3.37 -9.69 -10.62
C ARG A 50 -4.59 -8.82 -10.89
N ALA A 51 -4.55 -8.08 -11.99
CA ALA A 51 -5.71 -7.34 -12.49
C ALA A 51 -6.78 -8.30 -13.04
N TYR A 52 -8.04 -7.95 -12.84
CA TYR A 52 -9.22 -8.62 -13.38
C TYR A 52 -10.03 -7.72 -14.32
N LEU A 53 -9.77 -6.42 -14.30
CA LEU A 53 -10.19 -5.45 -15.28
C LEU A 53 -9.11 -4.39 -15.38
N ILE A 54 -8.81 -3.88 -16.57
CA ILE A 54 -7.91 -2.74 -16.79
C ILE A 54 -8.69 -1.71 -17.61
N GLN A 55 -8.78 -0.51 -17.09
CA GLN A 55 -9.42 0.61 -17.73
C GLN A 55 -8.35 1.50 -18.36
N ILE A 56 -8.56 1.90 -19.61
CA ILE A 56 -7.64 2.81 -20.30
C ILE A 56 -8.48 3.91 -20.99
N PHE A 57 -8.06 5.17 -20.78
CA PHE A 57 -8.62 6.31 -21.47
C PHE A 57 -7.53 7.18 -22.07
N ARG A 58 -7.74 7.59 -23.33
CA ARG A 58 -6.87 8.55 -24.01
C ARG A 58 -7.72 9.53 -24.81
N ARG A 59 -7.41 10.82 -24.77
CA ARG A 59 -8.11 11.83 -25.57
C ARG A 59 -7.93 11.52 -27.06
N GLY A 60 -9.03 11.45 -27.82
CA GLY A 60 -9.03 11.00 -29.21
C GLY A 60 -8.85 9.51 -29.45
N GLY A 61 -8.41 8.77 -28.45
CA GLY A 61 -8.28 7.32 -28.47
C GLY A 61 -9.46 6.56 -27.85
N GLY A 62 -10.27 7.25 -27.02
CA GLY A 62 -11.45 6.71 -26.36
C GLY A 62 -11.19 6.01 -25.03
N LEU A 63 -12.28 5.55 -24.43
CA LEU A 63 -12.34 4.79 -23.19
C LEU A 63 -12.51 3.30 -23.51
N HIS A 64 -11.74 2.44 -22.83
CA HIS A 64 -11.73 1.00 -23.06
C HIS A 64 -11.63 0.23 -21.74
N LEU A 65 -12.42 -0.84 -21.64
CA LEU A 65 -12.44 -1.78 -20.53
C LEU A 65 -11.87 -3.12 -21.00
N ILE A 66 -10.69 -3.48 -20.56
CA ILE A 66 -9.92 -4.63 -21.02
C ILE A 66 -10.04 -5.77 -20.03
N ASP A 67 -10.41 -6.98 -20.47
CA ASP A 67 -10.34 -8.19 -19.66
C ASP A 67 -8.94 -8.82 -19.72
N PRO A 68 -8.08 -8.61 -18.70
CA PRO A 68 -6.72 -9.14 -18.74
C PRO A 68 -6.67 -10.66 -18.62
N ILE A 69 -7.76 -11.31 -18.17
CA ILE A 69 -7.82 -12.77 -18.07
C ILE A 69 -7.99 -13.41 -19.45
N ALA A 70 -8.89 -12.87 -20.27
CA ALA A 70 -9.15 -13.37 -21.62
C ALA A 70 -7.95 -13.13 -22.56
N LEU A 71 -7.19 -12.05 -22.32
CA LEU A 71 -6.08 -11.62 -23.19
C LEU A 71 -4.69 -12.05 -22.68
N HIS A 72 -4.64 -12.79 -21.58
CA HIS A 72 -3.37 -13.16 -20.94
C HIS A 72 -2.42 -13.88 -21.91
N GLY A 73 -1.17 -13.42 -21.97
CA GLY A 73 -0.13 -14.01 -22.82
C GLY A 73 -0.22 -13.68 -24.31
N SER A 74 -1.17 -12.81 -24.73
CA SER A 74 -1.27 -12.39 -26.13
C SER A 74 -0.09 -11.48 -26.53
N GLN A 75 0.33 -11.57 -27.79
CA GLN A 75 1.41 -10.74 -28.34
C GLN A 75 1.02 -9.26 -28.43
N GLU A 76 -0.26 -8.98 -28.53
CA GLU A 76 -0.85 -7.64 -28.62
C GLU A 76 -0.56 -6.80 -27.37
N ILE A 77 -0.37 -7.42 -26.20
CA ILE A 77 0.07 -6.72 -24.97
C ILE A 77 1.38 -5.98 -25.21
N GLY A 78 2.31 -6.57 -25.96
CA GLY A 78 3.58 -5.92 -26.32
C GLY A 78 3.37 -4.67 -27.20
N LEU A 79 2.37 -4.68 -28.09
CA LEU A 79 2.01 -3.52 -28.90
C LEU A 79 1.41 -2.40 -28.04
N LEU A 80 0.47 -2.74 -27.14
CA LEU A 80 -0.07 -1.78 -26.17
C LEU A 80 1.05 -1.18 -25.30
N ASN A 81 1.94 -2.01 -24.77
CA ASN A 81 3.05 -1.53 -23.94
C ASN A 81 3.99 -0.60 -24.72
N THR A 82 4.16 -0.79 -26.02
CA THR A 82 4.95 0.11 -26.87
C THR A 82 4.35 1.52 -26.91
N ILE A 83 3.03 1.65 -26.91
CA ILE A 83 2.34 2.95 -26.87
C ILE A 83 2.48 3.55 -25.48
N VAL A 84 2.17 2.78 -24.43
CA VAL A 84 2.25 3.21 -23.02
C VAL A 84 3.64 3.73 -22.65
N ARG A 85 4.69 3.10 -23.15
CA ARG A 85 6.09 3.53 -22.88
C ARG A 85 6.51 4.83 -23.53
N LYS A 86 5.78 5.31 -24.52
CA LYS A 86 6.09 6.58 -25.21
C LYS A 86 5.38 7.78 -24.60
N GLU A 87 4.32 7.54 -23.85
CA GLU A 87 3.43 8.58 -23.36
C GLU A 87 3.52 8.68 -21.82
N GLU A 88 3.08 9.80 -21.26
CA GLU A 88 2.84 9.92 -19.83
C GLU A 88 1.63 9.11 -19.44
N VAL A 89 1.78 8.24 -18.45
CA VAL A 89 0.68 7.47 -17.88
C VAL A 89 0.17 8.15 -16.62
N VAL A 90 -1.13 8.35 -16.56
CA VAL A 90 -1.84 8.96 -15.43
C VAL A 90 -2.53 7.87 -14.63
N ILE A 91 -2.20 7.75 -13.36
CA ILE A 91 -2.81 6.79 -12.43
C ILE A 91 -3.13 7.51 -11.12
N HIS A 92 -4.20 7.13 -10.45
CA HIS A 92 -4.51 7.60 -9.09
C HIS A 92 -4.00 6.58 -8.07
N ALA A 93 -3.14 7.00 -7.12
CA ALA A 93 -2.50 6.10 -6.13
C ALA A 93 -1.73 4.92 -6.78
N SER A 94 -0.88 5.24 -7.74
CA SER A 94 -0.24 4.33 -8.69
C SER A 94 0.51 3.13 -8.09
N THR A 95 1.00 3.24 -6.86
CA THR A 95 1.71 2.15 -6.17
C THR A 95 0.84 0.92 -5.94
N GLN A 96 -0.49 1.06 -6.01
CA GLN A 96 -1.43 -0.04 -5.85
C GLN A 96 -1.58 -0.85 -7.14
N ASP A 97 -1.55 -0.20 -8.31
CA ASP A 97 -1.90 -0.81 -9.60
C ASP A 97 -0.67 -1.16 -10.46
N LEU A 98 0.42 -0.42 -10.32
CA LEU A 98 1.66 -0.72 -11.04
C LEU A 98 2.14 -2.17 -10.92
N PRO A 99 2.04 -2.87 -9.76
CA PRO A 99 2.42 -4.28 -9.68
C PRO A 99 1.56 -5.18 -10.60
N CYS A 100 0.24 -5.06 -10.58
CA CYS A 100 -0.64 -5.89 -11.41
C CYS A 100 -0.61 -5.49 -12.90
N LEU A 101 -0.37 -4.22 -13.22
CA LEU A 101 -0.14 -3.76 -14.59
C LEU A 101 1.17 -4.34 -15.15
N ARG A 102 2.25 -4.36 -14.37
CA ARG A 102 3.53 -5.00 -14.76
C ARG A 102 3.38 -6.51 -14.97
N ASP A 103 2.61 -7.17 -14.11
CA ASP A 103 2.29 -8.61 -14.25
C ASP A 103 1.53 -8.90 -15.55
N PHE A 104 0.64 -8.03 -15.96
CA PHE A 104 -0.04 -8.12 -17.26
C PHE A 104 0.86 -7.78 -18.45
N GLY A 105 1.95 -7.02 -18.25
CA GLY A 105 2.89 -6.60 -19.30
C GLY A 105 2.84 -5.12 -19.65
N ILE A 106 2.14 -4.29 -18.88
CA ILE A 106 2.10 -2.83 -19.00
C ILE A 106 3.17 -2.21 -18.09
N GLN A 107 4.13 -1.49 -18.67
CA GLN A 107 5.29 -0.94 -17.97
C GLN A 107 5.53 0.52 -18.38
N PRO A 108 4.88 1.49 -17.73
CA PRO A 108 5.08 2.91 -18.03
C PRO A 108 6.53 3.34 -17.78
N THR A 109 6.99 4.32 -18.55
CA THR A 109 8.31 4.99 -18.38
C THR A 109 8.18 6.42 -17.89
N LEU A 110 7.00 7.01 -18.04
CA LEU A 110 6.63 8.31 -17.51
C LEU A 110 5.32 8.15 -16.73
N LEU A 111 5.26 8.72 -15.54
CA LEU A 111 4.12 8.61 -14.63
C LEU A 111 3.70 9.99 -14.16
N PHE A 112 2.38 10.17 -14.05
CA PHE A 112 1.75 11.21 -13.24
C PHE A 112 0.78 10.56 -12.26
N ASP A 113 1.10 10.59 -10.98
CA ASP A 113 0.23 10.07 -9.92
C ASP A 113 -0.62 11.23 -9.36
N THR A 114 -1.93 11.20 -9.61
CA THR A 114 -2.82 12.30 -9.23
C THR A 114 -3.03 12.39 -7.71
N GLU A 115 -2.97 11.27 -6.97
CA GLU A 115 -3.03 11.29 -5.50
C GLU A 115 -1.76 11.91 -4.91
N LEU A 116 -0.61 11.42 -5.30
CA LEU A 116 0.68 11.91 -4.79
C LEU A 116 0.93 13.36 -5.23
N GLY A 117 0.60 13.71 -6.47
CA GLY A 117 0.67 15.09 -6.96
C GLY A 117 -0.18 16.04 -6.13
N ALA A 118 -1.40 15.65 -5.81
CA ALA A 118 -2.30 16.44 -4.96
C ALA A 118 -1.77 16.60 -3.52
N ARG A 119 -1.17 15.56 -2.93
CA ARG A 119 -0.49 15.63 -1.61
C ARG A 119 0.67 16.63 -1.62
N ILE A 120 1.52 16.58 -2.65
CA ILE A 120 2.66 17.48 -2.79
C ILE A 120 2.17 18.91 -3.08
N ALA A 121 1.07 19.09 -3.82
CA ALA A 121 0.42 20.38 -3.99
C ALA A 121 -0.09 20.99 -2.69
N GLY A 122 -0.36 20.17 -1.67
CA GLY A 122 -0.80 20.60 -0.34
C GLY A 122 -2.29 20.36 -0.06
N LEU A 123 -2.95 19.50 -0.83
CA LEU A 123 -4.35 19.17 -0.59
C LEU A 123 -4.48 18.14 0.53
N GLU A 124 -5.44 18.37 1.45
CA GLU A 124 -5.67 17.49 2.61
C GLU A 124 -6.41 16.20 2.25
N ARG A 125 -7.40 16.30 1.35
CA ARG A 125 -8.25 15.18 0.93
C ARG A 125 -7.93 14.79 -0.49
N VAL A 126 -7.15 13.73 -0.63
CA VAL A 126 -6.53 13.35 -1.92
C VAL A 126 -7.10 12.07 -2.56
N GLY A 127 -8.13 11.45 -1.99
CA GLY A 127 -8.86 10.37 -2.65
C GLY A 127 -9.55 10.86 -3.93
N LEU A 128 -9.80 9.97 -4.90
CA LEU A 128 -10.31 10.33 -6.21
C LEU A 128 -11.61 11.16 -6.14
N ALA A 129 -12.64 10.66 -5.44
CA ALA A 129 -13.93 11.37 -5.34
C ALA A 129 -13.81 12.76 -4.69
N PRO A 130 -13.11 12.93 -3.53
CA PRO A 130 -12.85 14.27 -2.97
C PRO A 130 -12.10 15.21 -3.92
N LEU A 131 -11.14 14.71 -4.69
CA LEU A 131 -10.42 15.54 -5.65
C LEU A 131 -11.30 15.96 -6.84
N CYS A 132 -12.12 15.04 -7.35
CA CYS A 132 -13.09 15.36 -8.41
C CYS A 132 -14.13 16.39 -7.94
N GLU A 133 -14.61 16.28 -6.71
CA GLU A 133 -15.52 17.30 -6.11
C GLU A 133 -14.84 18.67 -6.02
N LEU A 134 -13.59 18.70 -5.54
CA LEU A 134 -12.87 19.95 -5.30
C LEU A 134 -12.37 20.62 -6.58
N LEU A 135 -11.82 19.85 -7.52
CA LEU A 135 -11.08 20.40 -8.66
C LEU A 135 -11.86 20.39 -9.97
N LEU A 136 -12.84 19.49 -10.11
CA LEU A 136 -13.63 19.34 -11.33
C LEU A 136 -15.10 19.70 -11.15
N ASP A 137 -15.55 19.90 -9.90
CA ASP A 137 -16.97 20.11 -9.55
C ASP A 137 -17.85 18.90 -9.94
N ILE A 138 -17.28 17.69 -9.85
CA ILE A 138 -17.92 16.41 -10.19
C ILE A 138 -18.03 15.58 -8.92
N SER A 139 -19.25 15.12 -8.58
CA SER A 139 -19.47 14.12 -7.55
C SER A 139 -19.49 12.73 -8.17
N LEU A 140 -18.64 11.82 -7.69
CA LEU A 140 -18.60 10.43 -8.14
C LEU A 140 -19.43 9.54 -7.20
N ALA A 141 -20.16 8.56 -7.77
CA ALA A 141 -20.86 7.56 -6.98
C ALA A 141 -19.84 6.67 -6.23
N LYS A 142 -20.11 6.43 -4.92
CA LYS A 142 -19.23 5.61 -4.06
C LYS A 142 -19.73 4.18 -3.99
N GLU A 143 -19.48 3.38 -5.01
CA GLU A 143 -19.90 1.97 -4.96
C GLU A 143 -18.86 1.06 -5.63
N HIS A 144 -18.81 -0.21 -5.20
CA HIS A 144 -18.11 -1.34 -5.86
C HIS A 144 -16.59 -1.49 -5.70
N SER A 145 -15.88 -0.68 -4.90
CA SER A 145 -14.44 -0.85 -4.68
C SER A 145 -14.03 -2.16 -3.98
N ALA A 146 -14.97 -2.86 -3.31
CA ALA A 146 -14.70 -4.07 -2.51
C ALA A 146 -15.44 -5.32 -3.02
N VAL A 147 -15.74 -5.39 -4.31
CA VAL A 147 -16.44 -6.53 -4.93
C VAL A 147 -15.46 -7.60 -5.46
N ASP A 148 -15.98 -8.77 -5.80
CA ASP A 148 -15.17 -9.85 -6.39
C ASP A 148 -15.01 -9.68 -7.91
N TRP A 149 -14.07 -8.87 -8.32
CA TRP A 149 -13.76 -8.63 -9.74
C TRP A 149 -13.34 -9.87 -10.52
N SER A 150 -13.13 -11.00 -9.83
CA SER A 150 -12.75 -12.25 -10.51
C SER A 150 -13.93 -13.05 -11.08
N ILE A 151 -15.17 -12.65 -10.79
CA ILE A 151 -16.35 -13.33 -11.35
C ILE A 151 -16.56 -12.96 -12.83
N ARG A 152 -17.24 -13.83 -13.55
CA ARG A 152 -17.64 -13.59 -14.93
C ARG A 152 -19.07 -14.09 -15.15
N PRO A 153 -19.91 -13.37 -15.91
CA PRO A 153 -19.64 -12.02 -16.43
C PRO A 153 -19.58 -10.95 -15.33
N LEU A 154 -18.91 -9.83 -15.59
CA LEU A 154 -18.90 -8.66 -14.70
C LEU A 154 -20.25 -7.95 -14.77
N HIS A 155 -20.69 -7.38 -13.64
CA HIS A 155 -21.94 -6.63 -13.56
C HIS A 155 -21.80 -5.25 -14.22
N ASN A 156 -22.84 -4.77 -14.89
CA ASN A 156 -22.83 -3.48 -15.58
C ASN A 156 -22.54 -2.31 -14.64
N ASP A 157 -23.15 -2.28 -13.45
CA ASP A 157 -22.92 -1.22 -12.46
C ASP A 157 -21.45 -1.14 -12.03
N TRP A 158 -20.72 -2.28 -12.02
CA TRP A 158 -19.28 -2.29 -11.73
C TRP A 158 -18.47 -1.74 -12.91
N LEU A 159 -18.91 -2.02 -14.13
CA LEU A 159 -18.25 -1.49 -15.33
C LEU A 159 -18.44 0.02 -15.43
N ASP A 160 -19.62 0.54 -15.08
CA ASP A 160 -19.90 1.96 -15.03
C ASP A 160 -18.99 2.66 -14.02
N TYR A 161 -18.87 2.08 -12.81
CA TYR A 161 -17.95 2.56 -11.77
C TYR A 161 -16.50 2.60 -12.27
N ALA A 162 -15.99 1.46 -12.76
CA ALA A 162 -14.61 1.34 -13.22
C ALA A 162 -14.28 2.27 -14.41
N ALA A 163 -15.25 2.48 -15.30
CA ALA A 163 -15.12 3.39 -16.42
C ALA A 163 -15.00 4.85 -15.97
N LEU A 164 -15.73 5.23 -14.92
CA LEU A 164 -15.67 6.58 -14.35
C LEU A 164 -14.33 6.89 -13.71
N ASP A 165 -13.73 5.92 -12.98
CA ASP A 165 -12.48 6.12 -12.26
C ASP A 165 -11.36 6.56 -13.21
N VAL A 166 -11.32 6.04 -14.44
CA VAL A 166 -10.31 6.43 -15.42
C VAL A 166 -10.72 7.60 -16.30
N PHE A 167 -12.02 7.81 -16.52
CA PHE A 167 -12.55 8.86 -17.40
C PHE A 167 -12.20 10.26 -16.92
N VAL A 168 -12.25 10.47 -15.59
CA VAL A 168 -11.98 11.79 -14.97
C VAL A 168 -10.47 12.07 -14.79
N LEU A 169 -9.59 11.06 -14.94
CA LEU A 169 -8.18 11.21 -14.54
C LEU A 169 -7.40 12.21 -15.37
N LEU A 170 -7.68 12.34 -16.66
CA LEU A 170 -6.92 13.29 -17.51
C LEU A 170 -7.25 14.75 -17.18
N ASP A 171 -8.51 15.05 -16.87
CA ASP A 171 -8.90 16.39 -16.44
C ASP A 171 -8.42 16.68 -15.02
N LEU A 172 -8.47 15.68 -14.14
CA LEU A 172 -7.92 15.77 -12.79
C LEU A 172 -6.39 16.01 -12.83
N ARG A 173 -5.67 15.29 -13.70
CA ARG A 173 -4.23 15.46 -13.92
C ARG A 173 -3.90 16.90 -14.30
N ASP A 174 -4.65 17.47 -15.24
CA ASP A 174 -4.40 18.84 -15.71
C ASP A 174 -4.62 19.88 -14.59
N ARG A 175 -5.62 19.66 -13.73
CA ARG A 175 -5.85 20.53 -12.56
C ARG A 175 -4.77 20.38 -11.49
N VAL A 176 -4.36 19.15 -11.18
CA VAL A 176 -3.28 18.90 -10.21
C VAL A 176 -1.96 19.45 -10.71
N GLU A 177 -1.63 19.31 -12.01
CA GLU A 177 -0.42 19.91 -12.60
C GLU A 177 -0.43 21.43 -12.48
N ALA A 178 -1.57 22.08 -12.74
CA ALA A 178 -1.70 23.52 -12.59
C ALA A 178 -1.42 23.97 -11.13
N LEU A 179 -1.95 23.25 -10.13
CA LEU A 179 -1.65 23.53 -8.71
C LEU A 179 -0.18 23.33 -8.35
N LEU A 180 0.45 22.28 -8.89
CA LEU A 180 1.87 22.01 -8.70
C LEU A 180 2.75 23.10 -9.33
N LEU A 181 2.36 23.64 -10.49
CA LEU A 181 3.04 24.76 -11.15
C LEU A 181 2.90 26.05 -10.34
N GLU A 182 1.69 26.38 -9.91
CA GLU A 182 1.40 27.57 -9.10
C GLU A 182 2.18 27.55 -7.78
N SER A 183 2.21 26.42 -7.10
CA SER A 183 2.96 26.23 -5.86
C SER A 183 4.47 26.02 -6.06
N LYS A 184 4.97 25.99 -7.29
CA LYS A 184 6.38 25.72 -7.66
C LYS A 184 6.89 24.35 -7.18
N LYS A 185 6.02 23.35 -7.11
CA LYS A 185 6.33 22.00 -6.62
C LYS A 185 6.27 20.92 -7.71
N LEU A 186 6.06 21.28 -8.98
CA LEU A 186 5.97 20.30 -10.06
C LEU A 186 7.23 19.43 -10.16
N GLU A 187 8.41 20.02 -9.97
CA GLU A 187 9.67 19.27 -10.01
C GLU A 187 9.79 18.28 -8.84
N PHE A 188 9.27 18.64 -7.65
CA PHE A 188 9.19 17.72 -6.52
C PHE A 188 8.34 16.49 -6.87
N ALA A 189 7.16 16.72 -7.41
CA ALA A 189 6.25 15.66 -7.83
C ALA A 189 6.87 14.77 -8.92
N LYS A 190 7.51 15.33 -9.93
CA LYS A 190 8.20 14.56 -10.99
C LYS A 190 9.29 13.65 -10.45
N GLN A 191 10.08 14.10 -9.47
CA GLN A 191 11.10 13.27 -8.83
C GLN A 191 10.48 12.11 -8.08
N ASP A 192 9.36 12.32 -7.39
CA ASP A 192 8.63 11.25 -6.69
C ASP A 192 8.00 10.26 -7.67
N PHE A 193 7.36 10.72 -8.75
CA PHE A 193 6.82 9.85 -9.80
C PHE A 193 7.91 8.98 -10.45
N ALA A 194 9.06 9.59 -10.75
CA ALA A 194 10.20 8.86 -11.29
C ALA A 194 10.76 7.82 -10.27
N ALA A 195 10.75 8.14 -8.98
CA ALA A 195 11.18 7.22 -7.94
C ALA A 195 10.24 6.01 -7.81
N ILE A 196 8.91 6.22 -7.92
CA ILE A 196 7.92 5.12 -7.93
C ILE A 196 8.20 4.15 -9.08
N LEU A 197 8.46 4.65 -10.29
CA LEU A 197 8.75 3.80 -11.45
C LEU A 197 10.04 2.99 -11.30
N LYS A 198 11.05 3.56 -10.63
CA LYS A 198 12.36 2.92 -10.38
C LYS A 198 12.33 1.98 -9.18
N ALA A 199 11.32 2.08 -8.32
CA ALA A 199 11.26 1.27 -7.12
C ALA A 199 11.21 -0.22 -7.45
N SER A 200 12.10 -0.98 -6.81
CA SER A 200 12.03 -2.43 -6.84
C SER A 200 10.83 -2.95 -6.07
N PRO A 201 10.24 -4.09 -6.43
CA PRO A 201 9.22 -4.71 -5.61
C PRO A 201 9.69 -4.85 -4.16
N PRO A 202 8.81 -4.61 -3.18
CA PRO A 202 9.19 -4.75 -1.78
C PRO A 202 9.65 -6.18 -1.49
N LEU A 203 10.73 -6.31 -0.72
CA LEU A 203 11.21 -7.62 -0.30
C LEU A 203 10.13 -8.35 0.51
N PRO A 204 10.01 -9.68 0.36
CA PRO A 204 9.11 -10.47 1.17
C PRO A 204 9.34 -10.21 2.67
N LYS A 205 8.26 -9.96 3.39
CA LYS A 205 8.35 -9.68 4.83
C LYS A 205 8.92 -10.90 5.57
N LYS A 206 9.91 -10.67 6.42
CA LYS A 206 10.44 -11.71 7.31
C LYS A 206 9.34 -12.13 8.28
N ASP A 207 9.16 -13.44 8.46
CA ASP A 207 8.16 -14.01 9.36
C ASP A 207 6.72 -13.43 9.20
N PRO A 208 6.12 -13.48 7.99
CA PRO A 208 4.80 -12.87 7.75
C PRO A 208 3.71 -13.45 8.66
N TRP A 209 3.85 -14.70 9.11
CA TRP A 209 2.99 -15.39 10.05
C TRP A 209 2.88 -14.71 11.43
N ARG A 210 3.88 -13.91 11.82
CA ARG A 210 3.84 -13.13 13.07
C ARG A 210 2.84 -11.97 13.05
N ARG A 211 2.25 -11.70 11.89
CA ARG A 211 1.19 -10.70 11.70
C ARG A 211 -0.22 -11.31 11.71
N THR A 212 -0.33 -12.60 12.01
CA THR A 212 -1.63 -13.27 12.20
C THR A 212 -2.46 -12.49 13.23
N SER A 213 -3.68 -12.14 12.88
CA SER A 213 -4.58 -11.42 13.78
C SER A 213 -4.84 -12.26 15.04
N GLY A 214 -4.76 -11.65 16.22
CA GLY A 214 -4.91 -12.35 17.50
C GLY A 214 -3.59 -12.85 18.11
N MET A 215 -2.42 -12.52 17.55
CA MET A 215 -1.11 -12.90 18.10
C MET A 215 -0.87 -12.45 19.55
N HIS A 216 -1.50 -11.37 20.00
CA HIS A 216 -1.42 -10.89 21.38
C HIS A 216 -1.97 -11.88 22.41
N LEU A 217 -2.79 -12.86 21.99
CA LEU A 217 -3.33 -13.92 22.81
C LEU A 217 -2.36 -15.10 23.03
N ILE A 218 -1.26 -15.14 22.29
CA ILE A 218 -0.28 -16.23 22.26
C ILE A 218 0.82 -15.96 23.28
N LYS A 219 1.07 -16.91 24.16
CA LYS A 219 2.02 -16.73 25.29
C LYS A 219 3.14 -17.77 25.31
N GLY A 220 3.07 -18.81 24.47
CA GLY A 220 4.05 -19.90 24.46
C GLY A 220 4.73 -20.08 23.11
N ARG A 221 5.96 -20.60 23.14
CA ARG A 221 6.74 -20.90 21.93
C ARG A 221 6.13 -22.04 21.11
N PHE A 222 5.52 -23.01 21.76
CA PHE A 222 4.83 -24.10 21.07
C PHE A 222 3.61 -23.60 20.30
N GLU A 223 2.82 -22.71 20.91
CA GLU A 223 1.69 -22.07 20.21
C GLU A 223 2.17 -21.27 19.00
N LEU A 224 3.31 -20.58 19.12
CA LEU A 224 3.92 -19.89 17.97
C LEU A 224 4.34 -20.87 16.87
N ALA A 225 4.84 -22.06 17.21
CA ALA A 225 5.21 -23.09 16.25
C ALA A 225 3.97 -23.59 15.48
N ILE A 226 2.87 -23.84 16.18
CA ILE A 226 1.58 -24.19 15.56
C ILE A 226 1.11 -23.10 14.59
N ILE A 227 1.12 -21.84 15.03
CA ILE A 227 0.71 -20.72 14.17
C ILE A 227 1.58 -20.64 12.91
N ARG A 228 2.90 -20.71 13.05
CA ARG A 228 3.82 -20.66 11.91
C ARG A 228 3.51 -21.77 10.92
N GLN A 229 3.38 -22.99 11.38
CA GLN A 229 3.14 -24.15 10.53
C GLN A 229 1.79 -24.08 9.82
N LEU A 230 0.71 -23.78 10.52
CA LEU A 230 -0.62 -23.67 9.93
C LEU A 230 -0.71 -22.47 8.97
N TRP A 231 -0.05 -21.36 9.29
CA TRP A 231 0.03 -20.22 8.41
C TRP A 231 0.74 -20.58 7.09
N GLN A 232 1.87 -21.29 7.15
CA GLN A 232 2.63 -21.73 5.99
C GLN A 232 1.83 -22.70 5.11
N ILE A 233 1.18 -23.69 5.73
CA ILE A 233 0.32 -24.64 5.01
C ILE A 233 -0.83 -23.87 4.32
N ARG A 234 -1.48 -22.97 5.04
CA ARG A 234 -2.54 -22.13 4.49
C ARG A 234 -2.06 -21.30 3.32
N ASP A 235 -0.91 -20.65 3.44
CA ASP A 235 -0.34 -19.82 2.39
C ASP A 235 -0.05 -20.63 1.12
N THR A 236 0.52 -21.82 1.28
CA THR A 236 0.77 -22.75 0.17
C THR A 236 -0.53 -23.14 -0.54
N VAL A 237 -1.53 -23.62 0.21
CA VAL A 237 -2.83 -24.00 -0.36
C VAL A 237 -3.53 -22.81 -1.02
N ALA A 238 -3.49 -21.64 -0.37
CA ALA A 238 -4.12 -20.42 -0.90
C ALA A 238 -3.53 -20.02 -2.25
N ARG A 239 -2.21 -20.13 -2.39
CA ARG A 239 -1.49 -19.88 -3.65
C ARG A 239 -1.84 -20.88 -4.75
N GLU A 240 -1.87 -22.18 -4.40
CA GLU A 240 -2.20 -23.24 -5.36
C GLU A 240 -3.60 -23.13 -5.95
N VAL A 241 -4.59 -22.76 -5.11
CA VAL A 241 -6.00 -22.67 -5.55
C VAL A 241 -6.44 -21.24 -5.91
N ASP A 242 -5.54 -20.28 -5.83
CA ASP A 242 -5.80 -18.84 -6.03
C ASP A 242 -7.03 -18.32 -5.24
N ILE A 243 -7.10 -18.66 -3.95
CA ILE A 243 -8.13 -18.18 -3.03
C ILE A 243 -7.48 -17.43 -1.88
N ALA A 244 -8.02 -16.26 -1.50
CA ALA A 244 -7.51 -15.49 -0.38
C ALA A 244 -7.41 -16.36 0.90
N ALA A 245 -6.24 -16.34 1.55
CA ALA A 245 -5.90 -17.24 2.66
C ALA A 245 -6.94 -17.23 3.80
N GLY A 246 -7.49 -16.05 4.14
CA GLY A 246 -8.51 -15.89 5.17
C GLY A 246 -9.88 -16.52 4.81
N ARG A 247 -10.16 -16.72 3.52
CA ARG A 247 -11.37 -17.40 3.03
C ARG A 247 -11.25 -18.91 3.08
N LEU A 248 -10.04 -19.44 3.00
CA LEU A 248 -9.77 -20.87 3.17
C LEU A 248 -9.73 -21.26 4.64
N PHE A 249 -8.92 -20.54 5.43
CA PHE A 249 -8.66 -20.88 6.82
C PHE A 249 -8.28 -19.60 7.57
N SER A 250 -9.20 -19.05 8.36
CA SER A 250 -9.02 -17.71 8.95
C SER A 250 -7.96 -17.67 10.05
N ASP A 251 -7.44 -16.49 10.31
CA ASP A 251 -6.52 -16.24 11.43
C ASP A 251 -7.11 -16.67 12.77
N SER A 252 -8.41 -16.41 13.00
CA SER A 252 -9.10 -16.81 14.22
C SER A 252 -9.08 -18.32 14.44
N ILE A 253 -9.23 -19.13 13.38
CA ILE A 253 -9.13 -20.60 13.48
C ILE A 253 -7.71 -21.00 13.87
N ILE A 254 -6.69 -20.44 13.22
CA ILE A 254 -5.28 -20.73 13.51
C ILE A 254 -4.95 -20.40 14.98
N VAL A 255 -5.41 -19.24 15.47
CA VAL A 255 -5.17 -18.80 16.85
C VAL A 255 -5.91 -19.66 17.86
N ASP A 256 -7.17 -20.04 17.60
CA ASP A 256 -7.94 -20.93 18.50
C ASP A 256 -7.30 -22.32 18.57
N ILE A 257 -6.85 -22.89 17.45
CA ILE A 257 -6.13 -24.18 17.45
C ILE A 257 -4.85 -24.08 18.29
N ALA A 258 -4.05 -23.04 18.11
CA ALA A 258 -2.81 -22.86 18.86
C ALA A 258 -3.06 -22.75 20.37
N ARG A 259 -4.13 -22.07 20.78
CA ARG A 259 -4.48 -21.86 22.19
C ARG A 259 -5.16 -23.07 22.82
N LEU A 260 -6.15 -23.64 22.13
CA LEU A 260 -7.03 -24.66 22.69
C LEU A 260 -6.52 -26.09 22.43
N LYS A 261 -5.65 -26.27 21.45
CA LYS A 261 -4.96 -27.54 21.12
C LYS A 261 -5.93 -28.74 21.05
N PRO A 262 -6.94 -28.68 20.15
CA PRO A 262 -7.93 -29.78 20.03
C PRO A 262 -7.21 -31.11 19.79
N GLN A 263 -7.63 -32.16 20.60
CA GLN A 263 -7.00 -33.47 20.54
C GLN A 263 -7.73 -34.41 19.58
N THR A 264 -8.98 -34.13 19.29
CA THR A 264 -9.81 -34.91 18.37
C THR A 264 -10.39 -34.04 17.27
N LYS A 265 -10.77 -34.68 16.16
CA LYS A 265 -11.49 -33.97 15.07
C LYS A 265 -12.79 -33.36 15.58
N SER A 266 -13.47 -33.98 16.53
CA SER A 266 -14.67 -33.45 17.18
C SER A 266 -14.40 -32.18 17.95
N ASP A 267 -13.28 -32.12 18.71
CA ASP A 267 -12.86 -30.90 19.42
C ASP A 267 -12.56 -29.77 18.42
N PHE A 268 -11.85 -30.08 17.34
CA PHE A 268 -11.57 -29.11 16.29
C PHE A 268 -12.85 -28.51 15.68
N LEU A 269 -13.84 -29.38 15.35
CA LEU A 269 -15.11 -28.94 14.77
C LEU A 269 -15.98 -28.15 15.76
N SER A 270 -15.78 -28.33 17.05
CA SER A 270 -16.49 -27.61 18.11
C SER A 270 -15.90 -26.25 18.46
N LEU A 271 -14.70 -25.91 17.95
CA LEU A 271 -14.09 -24.58 18.13
C LEU A 271 -15.04 -23.48 17.66
N PRO A 272 -15.23 -22.38 18.42
CA PRO A 272 -16.15 -21.30 18.06
C PRO A 272 -15.87 -20.73 16.66
N SER A 273 -14.59 -20.50 16.34
CA SER A 273 -14.15 -19.98 15.04
C SER A 273 -14.42 -20.93 13.87
N VAL A 274 -14.35 -22.23 14.10
CA VAL A 274 -14.65 -23.28 13.10
C VAL A 274 -16.16 -23.44 12.94
N ARG A 275 -16.88 -23.62 14.06
CA ARG A 275 -18.34 -23.85 14.07
C ARG A 275 -19.09 -22.75 13.33
N PHE A 276 -18.71 -21.48 13.53
CA PHE A 276 -19.32 -20.36 12.83
C PHE A 276 -19.11 -20.42 11.31
N ARG A 277 -17.97 -20.98 10.86
CA ARG A 277 -17.57 -21.06 9.45
C ARG A 277 -17.89 -22.38 8.76
N LEU A 278 -18.46 -23.37 9.45
CA LEU A 278 -18.89 -24.65 8.85
C LEU A 278 -20.00 -24.49 7.79
N LYS A 279 -20.62 -23.31 7.69
CA LYS A 279 -21.50 -22.95 6.57
C LYS A 279 -20.73 -22.68 5.27
N ASN A 280 -19.42 -22.50 5.32
CA ASN A 280 -18.57 -22.27 4.15
C ASN A 280 -18.14 -23.63 3.57
N GLU A 281 -18.62 -23.95 2.39
CA GLU A 281 -18.34 -25.21 1.69
C GLU A 281 -16.82 -25.43 1.50
N ARG A 282 -16.06 -24.39 1.22
CA ARG A 282 -14.59 -24.46 1.03
C ARG A 282 -13.85 -24.98 2.26
N LEU A 283 -14.33 -24.64 3.46
CA LEU A 283 -13.78 -25.19 4.69
C LEU A 283 -14.19 -26.65 4.86
N LYS A 284 -15.47 -26.99 4.60
CA LYS A 284 -15.99 -28.36 4.73
C LYS A 284 -15.26 -29.35 3.83
N GLU A 285 -15.04 -29.00 2.57
CA GLU A 285 -14.36 -29.84 1.58
C GLU A 285 -12.94 -30.21 2.00
N ARG A 286 -12.32 -29.41 2.87
CA ARG A 286 -10.93 -29.57 3.30
C ARG A 286 -10.75 -29.88 4.78
N ILE A 287 -11.82 -30.25 5.50
CA ILE A 287 -11.78 -30.51 6.95
C ILE A 287 -10.76 -31.60 7.30
N ASP A 288 -10.73 -32.70 6.55
CA ASP A 288 -9.80 -33.80 6.80
C ASP A 288 -8.34 -33.39 6.56
N PHE A 289 -8.10 -32.61 5.52
CA PHE A 289 -6.79 -32.03 5.25
C PHE A 289 -6.33 -31.11 6.39
N TRP A 290 -7.19 -30.21 6.86
CA TRP A 290 -6.87 -29.31 7.96
C TRP A 290 -6.64 -30.08 9.26
N TRP A 291 -7.46 -31.09 9.55
CA TRP A 291 -7.27 -31.91 10.74
C TRP A 291 -5.92 -32.66 10.71
N ALA A 292 -5.58 -33.30 9.61
CA ALA A 292 -4.26 -33.93 9.43
C ALA A 292 -3.10 -32.94 9.57
N SER A 293 -3.29 -31.70 9.07
CA SER A 293 -2.28 -30.62 9.21
C SER A 293 -2.12 -30.19 10.68
N ILE A 294 -3.21 -30.13 11.45
CA ILE A 294 -3.19 -29.81 12.89
C ILE A 294 -2.42 -30.90 13.67
N GLN A 295 -2.69 -32.16 13.38
CA GLN A 295 -1.98 -33.28 14.03
C GLN A 295 -0.46 -33.20 13.82
N LYS A 296 -0.02 -32.91 12.59
CA LYS A 296 1.41 -32.68 12.29
C LYS A 296 2.03 -31.53 13.07
N CYS A 297 1.24 -30.49 13.40
CA CYS A 297 1.76 -29.37 14.19
C CYS A 297 2.12 -29.79 15.63
N TYR A 298 1.48 -30.83 16.18
CA TYR A 298 1.79 -31.31 17.53
C TYR A 298 3.07 -32.14 17.61
N GLU A 299 3.59 -32.60 16.49
CA GLU A 299 4.83 -33.34 16.34
C GLU A 299 6.07 -32.46 16.19
N ILE A 300 5.90 -31.11 16.09
CA ILE A 300 7.02 -30.17 15.91
C ILE A 300 7.96 -30.24 17.12
N PRO A 301 9.24 -30.59 16.90
CA PRO A 301 10.20 -30.70 17.99
C PRO A 301 10.50 -29.34 18.64
N GLN A 302 10.79 -29.36 19.94
CA GLN A 302 11.05 -28.13 20.71
C GLN A 302 12.19 -27.27 20.15
N SER A 303 13.18 -27.91 19.50
CA SER A 303 14.29 -27.22 18.84
C SER A 303 13.86 -26.30 17.71
N GLU A 304 12.70 -26.58 17.08
CA GLU A 304 12.14 -25.79 15.99
C GLU A 304 11.16 -24.70 16.43
N TRP A 305 10.86 -24.60 17.74
CA TRP A 305 9.91 -23.61 18.22
C TRP A 305 10.49 -22.18 18.07
N PRO A 306 9.74 -21.26 17.45
CA PRO A 306 10.19 -19.88 17.27
C PRO A 306 10.41 -19.17 18.61
N GLU A 307 11.32 -18.22 18.65
CA GLU A 307 11.45 -17.31 19.79
C GLU A 307 10.20 -16.43 19.91
N MET A 308 9.77 -16.12 21.16
CA MET A 308 8.59 -15.27 21.41
C MET A 308 8.71 -13.91 20.76
N ARG A 309 9.88 -13.31 20.81
CA ARG A 309 10.17 -12.05 20.12
C ARG A 309 11.01 -12.32 18.88
N ALA A 310 10.57 -11.81 17.73
CA ALA A 310 11.44 -11.75 16.58
C ALA A 310 12.69 -10.95 16.96
N ARG A 311 13.89 -11.45 16.63
CA ARG A 311 15.08 -10.62 16.65
C ARG A 311 14.88 -9.52 15.62
N GLY A 312 14.67 -8.29 16.08
CA GLY A 312 14.56 -7.14 15.20
C GLY A 312 15.92 -6.82 14.62
N ASP A 313 16.02 -6.89 13.29
CA ASP A 313 17.21 -6.41 12.57
C ASP A 313 17.11 -4.89 12.31
N GLY A 314 16.08 -4.22 12.86
CA GLY A 314 15.78 -2.80 12.67
C GLY A 314 16.09 -1.95 13.91
N LEU A 315 15.88 -0.66 13.77
CA LEU A 315 16.05 0.31 14.83
C LEU A 315 15.24 -0.06 16.07
N PRO A 316 15.79 0.18 17.27
CA PRO A 316 15.02 0.08 18.50
C PRO A 316 13.75 0.93 18.42
N PRO A 317 12.61 0.48 19.01
CA PRO A 317 11.40 1.29 19.01
C PRO A 317 11.62 2.65 19.69
N PRO A 318 11.14 3.78 19.16
CA PRO A 318 11.38 5.13 19.72
C PRO A 318 10.97 5.28 21.20
N ARG A 319 9.97 4.50 21.64
CA ARG A 319 9.50 4.52 23.05
C ARG A 319 10.58 4.17 24.10
N ILE A 320 11.62 3.41 23.70
CA ILE A 320 12.72 3.07 24.60
C ILE A 320 13.90 4.02 24.50
N TRP A 321 13.89 4.96 23.54
CA TRP A 321 15.02 5.85 23.29
C TRP A 321 15.24 6.80 24.48
N LYS A 322 14.18 7.30 25.10
CA LYS A 322 14.27 8.18 26.27
C LYS A 322 15.14 7.58 27.38
N GLU A 323 15.06 6.28 27.62
CA GLU A 323 15.80 5.59 28.69
C GLU A 323 17.12 5.03 28.21
N ARG A 324 17.21 4.48 27.01
CA ARG A 324 18.37 3.74 26.52
C ARG A 324 19.28 4.53 25.60
N PHE A 325 18.76 5.54 24.94
CA PHE A 325 19.45 6.34 23.94
C PHE A 325 19.03 7.82 24.10
N PRO A 326 19.29 8.46 25.28
CA PRO A 326 18.74 9.78 25.60
C PRO A 326 19.13 10.85 24.58
N LEU A 327 20.36 10.79 24.06
CA LEU A 327 20.84 11.71 23.05
C LEU A 327 20.06 11.58 21.73
N ALA A 328 19.91 10.34 21.21
CA ALA A 328 19.08 10.10 20.02
C ALA A 328 17.61 10.51 20.26
N HIS A 329 17.10 10.38 21.49
CA HIS A 329 15.77 10.86 21.83
C HIS A 329 15.67 12.38 21.73
N ALA A 330 16.65 13.12 22.28
CA ALA A 330 16.71 14.57 22.18
C ALA A 330 16.72 15.02 20.72
N HIS A 331 17.66 14.50 19.93
CA HIS A 331 17.77 14.78 18.49
C HIS A 331 16.47 14.49 17.74
N LEU A 332 15.79 13.37 18.06
CA LEU A 332 14.52 13.01 17.41
C LEU A 332 13.40 14.01 17.74
N THR A 333 13.36 14.61 18.96
CA THR A 333 12.35 15.62 19.29
C THR A 333 12.53 16.86 18.43
N HIS A 334 13.77 17.33 18.24
CA HIS A 334 14.10 18.46 17.37
C HIS A 334 13.80 18.15 15.89
N ALA A 335 14.19 16.96 15.41
CA ALA A 335 13.91 16.55 14.05
C ALA A 335 12.40 16.54 13.73
N LYS A 336 11.58 16.03 14.67
CA LYS A 336 10.11 16.03 14.51
C LYS A 336 9.54 17.45 14.47
N ALA A 337 9.99 18.32 15.38
CA ALA A 337 9.51 19.71 15.43
C ALA A 337 9.85 20.45 14.13
N GLY A 338 11.10 20.37 13.69
CA GLY A 338 11.51 21.01 12.44
C GLY A 338 10.84 20.43 11.20
N LEU A 339 10.61 19.11 11.14
CA LEU A 339 9.84 18.50 10.04
C LEU A 339 8.38 18.99 10.02
N LEU A 340 7.78 19.22 11.18
CA LEU A 340 6.44 19.80 11.28
C LEU A 340 6.41 21.25 10.80
N GLU A 341 7.43 22.04 11.14
CA GLU A 341 7.58 23.41 10.62
C GLU A 341 7.73 23.43 9.11
N LEU A 342 8.60 22.60 8.53
CA LEU A 342 8.73 22.45 7.07
C LEU A 342 7.41 22.00 6.41
N SER A 343 6.72 21.05 7.03
CA SER A 343 5.41 20.59 6.55
C SER A 343 4.41 21.74 6.47
N THR A 344 4.37 22.58 7.47
CA THR A 344 3.52 23.78 7.50
C THR A 344 3.96 24.80 6.46
N GLN A 345 5.26 25.10 6.39
CA GLN A 345 5.84 26.09 5.45
C GLN A 345 5.59 25.73 3.99
N TYR A 346 5.76 24.45 3.66
CA TYR A 346 5.60 23.97 2.29
C TYR A 346 4.22 23.41 1.99
N SER A 347 3.34 23.31 2.99
CA SER A 347 2.05 22.63 2.84
C SER A 347 2.22 21.24 2.21
N ILE A 348 3.20 20.45 2.71
CA ILE A 348 3.46 19.07 2.31
C ILE A 348 3.40 18.20 3.56
N PRO A 349 2.63 17.11 3.60
CA PRO A 349 2.61 16.21 4.75
C PRO A 349 3.99 15.72 5.14
N VAL A 350 4.26 15.58 6.44
CA VAL A 350 5.59 15.19 6.96
C VAL A 350 6.08 13.88 6.33
N GLU A 351 5.20 12.90 6.16
CA GLU A 351 5.51 11.62 5.54
C GLU A 351 5.92 11.72 4.06
N ASN A 352 5.53 12.79 3.37
CA ASN A 352 5.95 13.08 2.00
C ASN A 352 7.24 13.91 1.95
N LEU A 353 7.52 14.76 2.95
CA LEU A 353 8.84 15.40 3.10
C LEU A 353 9.92 14.35 3.33
N ILE A 354 9.72 13.48 4.32
CA ILE A 354 10.57 12.33 4.58
C ILE A 354 9.81 11.31 5.45
N THR A 355 9.97 10.01 5.15
CA THR A 355 9.27 9.00 5.96
C THR A 355 9.79 8.99 7.39
N PRO A 356 8.94 8.73 8.40
CA PRO A 356 9.36 8.66 9.80
C PRO A 356 10.47 7.62 10.05
N GLU A 357 10.53 6.57 9.22
CA GLU A 357 11.57 5.55 9.33
C GLU A 357 12.93 6.09 8.88
N VAL A 358 12.98 6.79 7.73
CA VAL A 358 14.21 7.42 7.22
C VAL A 358 14.73 8.46 8.22
N ALA A 359 13.87 9.36 8.70
CA ALA A 359 14.28 10.36 9.69
C ALA A 359 14.86 9.72 10.95
N ARG A 360 14.19 8.68 11.48
CA ARG A 360 14.69 7.94 12.66
C ARG A 360 16.01 7.24 12.39
N THR A 361 16.19 6.67 11.20
CA THR A 361 17.43 5.99 10.82
C THR A 361 18.59 6.97 10.81
N VAL A 362 18.42 8.13 10.18
CA VAL A 362 19.46 9.19 10.18
C VAL A 362 19.82 9.62 11.60
N ILE A 363 18.81 9.97 12.40
CA ILE A 363 19.02 10.45 13.77
C ILE A 363 19.67 9.38 14.67
N PHE A 364 19.29 8.12 14.52
CA PHE A 364 19.84 7.05 15.36
C PHE A 364 21.27 6.69 14.96
N ASP A 365 21.55 6.56 13.67
CA ASP A 365 22.85 6.14 13.20
C ASP A 365 23.92 7.22 13.43
N GLU A 366 23.56 8.50 13.22
CA GLU A 366 24.49 9.62 13.38
C GLU A 366 24.54 10.17 14.84
N GLY A 367 23.45 10.10 15.59
CA GLY A 367 23.27 10.85 16.83
C GLY A 367 23.11 10.02 18.11
N ARG A 368 23.19 8.66 18.08
CA ARG A 368 22.93 7.85 19.29
C ARG A 368 24.05 7.90 20.33
N GLU A 369 25.29 8.11 19.90
CA GLU A 369 26.49 8.02 20.78
C GLU A 369 27.26 9.33 20.85
N ASN A 370 27.05 10.26 19.91
CA ASN A 370 27.84 11.47 19.77
C ASN A 370 26.95 12.71 19.71
N SER A 371 27.39 13.74 20.46
CA SER A 371 26.95 15.10 20.24
C SER A 371 27.74 15.72 19.08
N HIS A 372 27.10 16.50 18.25
CA HIS A 372 27.70 17.12 17.08
C HIS A 372 27.67 18.65 17.15
N ALA A 373 28.72 19.29 16.68
CA ALA A 373 28.66 20.70 16.30
C ALA A 373 28.25 20.80 14.83
N MET A 374 27.48 21.81 14.50
CA MET A 374 27.12 22.06 13.09
C MET A 374 28.39 22.27 12.28
N SER A 375 28.56 21.47 11.24
CA SER A 375 29.73 21.50 10.35
C SER A 375 29.34 21.04 8.95
N THR A 376 30.17 21.40 7.95
CA THR A 376 29.99 20.91 6.58
C THR A 376 30.06 19.38 6.52
N ASP A 377 30.98 18.77 7.26
CA ASP A 377 31.14 17.33 7.35
C ASP A 377 29.88 16.62 7.90
N LEU A 378 29.22 17.18 8.93
CA LEU A 378 27.96 16.65 9.44
C LEU A 378 26.84 16.70 8.38
N LEU A 379 26.73 17.84 7.68
CA LEU A 379 25.75 18.01 6.63
C LEU A 379 26.00 17.02 5.46
N GLU A 380 27.26 16.81 5.08
CA GLU A 380 27.64 15.85 4.04
C GLU A 380 27.26 14.42 4.44
N ARG A 381 27.57 13.97 5.66
CA ARG A 381 27.19 12.66 6.16
C ARG A 381 25.67 12.45 6.18
N VAL A 382 24.92 13.43 6.68
CA VAL A 382 23.44 13.38 6.67
C VAL A 382 22.91 13.29 5.26
N THR A 383 23.49 14.06 4.33
CA THR A 383 23.12 14.03 2.91
C THR A 383 23.39 12.66 2.27
N GLU A 384 24.58 12.11 2.47
CA GLU A 384 24.95 10.77 1.97
C GLU A 384 24.03 9.69 2.55
N LYS A 385 23.71 9.78 3.84
CA LYS A 385 22.79 8.87 4.49
C LYS A 385 21.40 8.95 3.87
N LEU A 386 20.86 10.14 3.63
CA LEU A 386 19.57 10.34 2.98
C LEU A 386 19.54 9.76 1.55
N ILE A 387 20.63 9.98 0.78
CA ILE A 387 20.78 9.37 -0.55
C ILE A 387 20.73 7.84 -0.46
N SER A 388 21.48 7.26 0.47
CA SER A 388 21.53 5.80 0.66
C SER A 388 20.19 5.19 1.06
N LEU A 389 19.32 5.98 1.71
CA LEU A 389 17.97 5.62 2.11
C LEU A 389 16.90 5.94 1.05
N GLY A 390 17.32 6.42 -0.13
CA GLY A 390 16.46 6.65 -1.29
C GLY A 390 15.66 7.95 -1.24
N ALA A 391 16.08 8.95 -0.45
CA ALA A 391 15.49 10.27 -0.47
C ALA A 391 15.74 10.96 -1.83
N ARG A 392 14.75 11.73 -2.31
CA ARG A 392 14.83 12.45 -3.57
C ARG A 392 15.65 13.73 -3.38
N PRO A 393 16.24 14.29 -4.44
CA PRO A 393 17.03 15.53 -4.36
C PRO A 393 16.29 16.65 -3.64
N TRP A 394 15.02 16.90 -3.96
CA TRP A 394 14.22 17.94 -3.30
C TRP A 394 14.01 17.69 -1.80
N GLN A 395 13.84 16.41 -1.39
CA GLN A 395 13.72 16.03 0.02
C GLN A 395 15.03 16.25 0.77
N ILE A 396 16.15 15.92 0.14
CA ILE A 396 17.49 16.14 0.70
C ILE A 396 17.75 17.63 0.88
N GLU A 397 17.43 18.44 -0.14
CA GLU A 397 17.61 19.90 -0.06
C GLU A 397 16.87 20.51 1.12
N LEU A 398 15.65 20.08 1.40
CA LEU A 398 14.83 20.60 2.50
C LEU A 398 15.17 19.96 3.86
N CYS A 399 15.40 18.65 3.91
CA CYS A 399 15.47 17.91 5.16
C CYS A 399 16.90 17.72 5.68
N ALA A 400 17.95 17.71 4.84
CA ALA A 400 19.31 17.48 5.32
C ALA A 400 19.81 18.57 6.26
N PRO A 401 19.65 19.88 5.97
CA PRO A 401 20.05 20.93 6.89
C PRO A 401 19.33 20.87 8.24
N LEU A 402 18.03 20.55 8.20
CA LEU A 402 17.19 20.41 9.38
C LEU A 402 17.62 19.22 10.26
N LEU A 403 17.84 18.04 9.66
CA LEU A 403 18.28 16.86 10.38
C LEU A 403 19.70 17.04 10.95
N ALA A 404 20.61 17.68 10.19
CA ALA A 404 21.93 18.04 10.68
C ALA A 404 21.85 18.99 11.88
N HIS A 405 20.98 20.00 11.84
CA HIS A 405 20.76 20.90 12.96
C HIS A 405 20.18 20.13 14.17
N ALA A 406 19.19 19.26 13.99
CA ALA A 406 18.62 18.46 15.06
C ALA A 406 19.69 17.61 15.80
N LEU A 407 20.71 17.14 15.09
CA LEU A 407 21.84 16.38 15.66
C LEU A 407 22.80 17.22 16.52
N THR A 408 22.66 18.54 16.56
CA THR A 408 23.41 19.46 17.43
C THR A 408 22.66 19.82 18.70
N CYS A 409 21.45 19.33 18.91
CA CYS A 409 20.55 19.70 19.99
C CYS A 409 20.45 18.58 21.02
N ASP A 410 21.28 18.60 22.04
CA ASP A 410 21.47 17.50 23.01
C ASP A 410 20.39 17.40 24.09
N GLU A 411 19.56 18.43 24.24
CA GLU A 411 18.44 18.44 25.18
C GLU A 411 17.10 18.26 24.47
N PRO A 412 16.19 17.38 24.96
CA PRO A 412 14.92 17.15 24.31
C PRO A 412 14.00 18.36 24.45
N LEU A 413 13.23 18.63 23.36
CA LEU A 413 12.15 19.60 23.45
C LEU A 413 11.04 19.12 24.40
N PRO A 414 10.36 20.04 25.12
CA PRO A 414 9.19 19.67 25.89
C PRO A 414 8.09 19.10 24.97
N PRO A 415 7.24 18.18 25.46
CA PRO A 415 6.16 17.62 24.67
C PRO A 415 5.21 18.74 24.18
N LEU A 416 4.83 18.67 22.91
CA LEU A 416 3.85 19.59 22.35
C LEU A 416 2.51 19.43 23.11
N ILE A 417 1.89 20.56 23.49
CA ILE A 417 0.71 20.62 24.38
C ILE A 417 -0.49 19.80 23.88
N SER A 418 -0.53 19.39 22.60
CA SER A 418 -1.59 18.56 22.03
C SER A 418 -1.64 17.10 22.48
N GLU A 419 -0.54 16.57 23.06
CA GLU A 419 -0.51 15.19 23.60
C GLU A 419 -0.98 15.10 25.06
N ALA A 420 -1.14 16.23 25.77
CA ALA A 420 -1.48 16.27 27.19
C ALA A 420 -3.02 16.25 27.48
N GLN A 421 -3.89 16.37 26.48
CA GLN A 421 -5.35 16.40 26.69
C GLN A 421 -6.09 15.09 26.38
N GLY A 422 -5.38 14.01 26.06
CA GLY A 422 -5.98 12.72 25.71
C GLY A 422 -6.08 11.68 26.85
N SER A 423 -5.63 11.97 28.07
CA SER A 423 -5.54 10.93 29.12
C SER A 423 -6.33 11.18 30.43
N GLU A 424 -7.16 12.20 30.52
CA GLU A 424 -8.02 12.40 31.69
C GLU A 424 -9.47 12.77 31.31
N GLN A 425 -10.28 11.77 30.95
CA GLN A 425 -11.72 11.73 31.19
C GLN A 425 -12.18 10.26 31.17
N GLY A 426 -11.99 9.58 32.29
CA GLY A 426 -12.78 8.42 32.63
C GLY A 426 -14.21 8.85 32.99
N PRO A 427 -15.24 8.06 32.67
CA PRO A 427 -16.62 8.44 33.00
C PRO A 427 -16.82 8.30 34.52
N GLU A 428 -17.13 9.41 35.18
CA GLU A 428 -17.82 9.37 36.46
C GLU A 428 -19.24 8.85 36.24
N SER A 429 -19.57 7.91 37.11
CA SER A 429 -20.86 7.27 37.30
C SER A 429 -22.01 8.25 37.55
N GLU A 430 -23.11 8.09 36.79
CA GLU A 430 -24.48 8.06 37.34
C GLU A 430 -25.37 7.18 36.48
#